data_68d5962fdbb23b6cc55c55b833689f38
#
_entry.id   68d5962fdbb23b6cc55c55b833689f38
#
_cell.length_a   1.000
_cell.length_b   1.000
_cell.length_c   1.000
_cell.angle_alpha   90.00
_cell.angle_beta   90.00
_cell.angle_gamma   90.00
#
_symmetry.space_group_name_H-M   'P 1'
#
loop_
_entity.id
_entity.type
_entity.pdbx_description
1 polymer ?
#
loop_
_entity_poly.entity_id
_entity_poly.type
_entity_poly.pdbx_seq_one_letter_code
_entity_poly.pdbx_strand_id
1 'polypeptide(L)'
;MIWFVISIILLLFSSAVTCVAMSRDVKGAGIGLIPGLVGLLLLIPACLYSVDVGEVAVIRNMGGSLAGHSEDAGFHWKTPWQSVIKYDTRNNLINFYKDTDYKYDGGSAVGKQVAVNDRSGASADIDVQVNYSLDPSAAEYLYSEYGKQQTFTQNYISNDLRSVAREQSGRFDTLTML
;
A
#
# COMPACT_ATOMS: atom_id res chain seq x y z
N MET A 1 7.79 0.75 -12.08
CA MET A 1 7.75 0.05 -13.38
C MET A 1 8.02 0.96 -14.59
N ILE A 2 7.46 2.15 -14.64
CA ILE A 2 7.65 3.08 -15.79
C ILE A 2 9.13 3.37 -16.06
N TRP A 3 9.88 3.73 -15.02
CA TRP A 3 11.32 4.00 -15.13
C TRP A 3 12.15 2.84 -15.65
N PHE A 4 11.80 1.62 -15.27
CA PHE A 4 12.44 0.41 -15.74
C PHE A 4 12.20 0.17 -17.25
N VAL A 5 10.96 0.36 -17.70
CA VAL A 5 10.62 0.24 -19.13
C VAL A 5 11.35 1.29 -19.96
N ILE A 6 11.38 2.54 -19.51
CA ILE A 6 12.11 3.64 -20.18
C ILE A 6 13.62 3.32 -20.26
N SER A 7 14.19 2.82 -19.17
CA SER A 7 15.61 2.42 -19.13
C SER A 7 15.93 1.32 -20.15
N ILE A 8 15.10 0.27 -20.25
CA ILE A 8 15.29 -0.81 -21.23
C ILE A 8 15.19 -0.26 -22.66
N ILE A 9 14.18 0.57 -22.94
CA ILE A 9 14.02 1.17 -24.30
C ILE A 9 15.25 1.99 -24.66
N LEU A 10 15.79 2.79 -23.75
CA LEU A 10 16.99 3.58 -23.97
C LEU A 10 18.23 2.71 -24.20
N LEU A 11 18.38 1.62 -23.45
CA LEU A 11 19.49 0.67 -23.63
C LEU A 11 19.42 -0.04 -24.99
N LEU A 12 18.23 -0.48 -25.40
CA LEU A 12 18.03 -1.10 -26.71
C LEU A 12 18.28 -0.10 -27.84
N PHE A 13 17.81 1.13 -27.71
CA PHE A 13 18.07 2.20 -28.68
C PHE A 13 19.56 2.52 -28.77
N SER A 14 20.26 2.63 -27.65
CA SER A 14 21.71 2.83 -27.58
C SER A 14 22.46 1.71 -28.29
N SER A 15 22.11 0.44 -28.05
CA SER A 15 22.75 -0.71 -28.68
C SER A 15 22.53 -0.73 -30.17
N ALA A 16 21.35 -0.38 -30.68
CA ALA A 16 21.04 -0.29 -32.09
C ALA A 16 21.84 0.81 -32.77
N VAL A 17 21.93 2.01 -32.17
CA VAL A 17 22.69 3.14 -32.69
C VAL A 17 24.20 2.81 -32.78
N THR A 18 24.77 2.20 -31.73
CA THR A 18 26.17 1.79 -31.73
C THR A 18 26.46 0.71 -32.78
N CYS A 19 25.59 -0.27 -32.96
CA CYS A 19 25.72 -1.31 -33.95
C CYS A 19 25.71 -0.73 -35.37
N VAL A 20 24.79 0.19 -35.67
CA VAL A 20 24.72 0.87 -37.00
C VAL A 20 25.93 1.78 -37.21
N ALA A 21 26.40 2.48 -36.18
CA ALA A 21 27.58 3.34 -36.29
C ALA A 21 28.88 2.55 -36.58
N MET A 22 29.02 1.40 -35.92
CA MET A 22 30.15 0.46 -36.20
C MET A 22 30.10 -0.13 -37.60
N SER A 23 28.93 -0.49 -38.12
CA SER A 23 28.78 -1.08 -39.45
C SER A 23 29.05 -0.09 -40.59
N ARG A 24 28.98 1.23 -40.30
CA ARG A 24 29.20 2.31 -41.27
C ARG A 24 30.55 3.01 -41.17
N ASP A 25 31.44 2.52 -40.32
CA ASP A 25 32.76 3.11 -40.08
C ASP A 25 32.74 4.62 -39.72
N VAL A 26 31.65 5.08 -39.08
CA VAL A 26 31.46 6.48 -38.75
C VAL A 26 32.24 6.77 -37.46
N LYS A 27 33.10 7.81 -37.50
CA LYS A 27 33.86 8.33 -36.34
C LYS A 27 32.95 8.81 -35.15
N GLY A 28 31.64 8.63 -35.25
CA GLY A 28 30.60 8.99 -34.27
C GLY A 28 30.09 7.84 -33.40
N ALA A 29 30.80 6.71 -33.34
CA ALA A 29 30.38 5.57 -32.49
C ALA A 29 30.19 5.96 -31.00
N GLY A 30 30.86 7.02 -30.54
CA GLY A 30 30.69 7.57 -29.18
C GLY A 30 29.31 8.20 -28.90
N ILE A 31 28.56 8.61 -29.92
CA ILE A 31 27.24 9.21 -29.78
C ILE A 31 26.22 8.19 -29.21
N GLY A 32 26.36 6.92 -29.57
CA GLY A 32 25.52 5.85 -29.07
C GLY A 32 25.75 5.51 -27.58
N LEU A 33 26.92 5.87 -27.03
CA LEU A 33 27.22 5.63 -25.61
C LEU A 33 26.42 6.53 -24.65
N ILE A 34 26.06 7.74 -25.09
CA ILE A 34 25.34 8.71 -24.25
C ILE A 34 23.96 8.18 -23.82
N PRO A 35 23.06 7.75 -24.72
CA PRO A 35 21.78 7.19 -24.32
C PRO A 35 21.91 5.89 -23.52
N GLY A 36 22.96 5.10 -23.76
CA GLY A 36 23.27 3.92 -22.96
C GLY A 36 23.60 4.24 -21.52
N LEU A 37 24.43 5.25 -21.29
CA LEU A 37 24.82 5.72 -19.96
C LEU A 37 23.61 6.32 -19.23
N VAL A 38 22.77 7.08 -19.93
CA VAL A 38 21.52 7.61 -19.36
C VAL A 38 20.57 6.47 -18.99
N GLY A 39 20.42 5.45 -19.85
CA GLY A 39 19.62 4.27 -19.56
C GLY A 39 20.11 3.52 -18.33
N LEU A 40 21.42 3.37 -18.15
CA LEU A 40 22.02 2.75 -16.97
C LEU A 40 21.77 3.57 -15.70
N LEU A 41 21.90 4.90 -15.79
CA LEU A 41 21.61 5.81 -14.66
C LEU A 41 20.14 5.73 -14.21
N LEU A 42 19.20 5.55 -15.16
CA LEU A 42 17.77 5.42 -14.85
C LEU A 42 17.40 4.07 -14.23
N LEU A 43 18.26 3.06 -14.26
CA LEU A 43 18.06 1.79 -13.54
C LEU A 43 18.22 1.97 -12.02
N ILE A 44 19.05 2.89 -11.56
CA ILE A 44 19.31 3.09 -10.13
C ILE A 44 18.02 3.40 -9.38
N PRO A 45 17.22 4.44 -9.75
CA PRO A 45 15.96 4.73 -9.04
C PRO A 45 14.89 3.63 -9.20
N ALA A 46 14.98 2.80 -10.24
CA ALA A 46 14.09 1.66 -10.40
C ALA A 46 14.37 0.53 -9.38
N CYS A 47 15.61 0.46 -8.89
CA CYS A 47 16.05 -0.55 -7.92
C CYS A 47 15.97 -0.07 -6.47
N LEU A 48 15.67 1.21 -6.23
CA LEU A 48 15.59 1.77 -4.88
C LEU A 48 14.14 1.94 -4.44
N TYR A 49 13.88 1.75 -3.15
CA TYR A 49 12.68 2.17 -2.46
C TYR A 49 13.02 2.67 -1.06
N SER A 50 12.17 3.50 -0.49
CA SER A 50 12.31 3.99 0.88
C SER A 50 11.20 3.44 1.75
N VAL A 51 11.50 3.16 3.00
CA VAL A 51 10.56 2.82 4.07
C VAL A 51 10.64 3.91 5.11
N ASP A 52 9.50 4.51 5.46
CA ASP A 52 9.44 5.55 6.47
C ASP A 52 9.31 4.95 7.86
N VAL A 53 9.68 5.72 8.89
CA VAL A 53 9.52 5.30 10.29
C VAL A 53 8.04 5.02 10.57
N GLY A 54 7.75 3.80 11.06
CA GLY A 54 6.37 3.35 11.31
C GLY A 54 5.65 2.79 10.08
N GLU A 55 6.39 2.50 9.02
CA GLU A 55 5.91 1.71 7.89
C GLU A 55 6.65 0.38 7.82
N VAL A 56 6.01 -0.63 7.27
CA VAL A 56 6.64 -1.88 6.84
C VAL A 56 6.38 -2.09 5.35
N ALA A 57 7.41 -2.50 4.64
CA ALA A 57 7.35 -2.74 3.20
C ALA A 57 7.33 -4.24 2.92
N VAL A 58 6.31 -4.73 2.24
CA VAL A 58 6.22 -6.09 1.72
C VAL A 58 6.63 -6.09 0.25
N ILE A 59 7.58 -6.95 -0.09
CA ILE A 59 8.15 -7.05 -1.43
C ILE A 59 7.50 -8.22 -2.18
N ARG A 60 6.89 -7.92 -3.31
CA ARG A 60 6.24 -8.90 -4.17
C ARG A 60 6.99 -9.03 -5.48
N ASN A 61 7.30 -10.25 -5.87
CA ASN A 61 7.85 -10.59 -7.17
C ASN A 61 6.81 -10.44 -8.29
N MET A 62 7.26 -10.30 -9.52
CA MET A 62 6.39 -10.23 -10.70
C MET A 62 5.50 -11.47 -10.86
N GLY A 63 5.98 -12.65 -10.44
CA GLY A 63 5.21 -13.90 -10.42
C GLY A 63 4.19 -14.04 -9.31
N GLY A 64 4.02 -13.01 -8.46
CA GLY A 64 3.03 -13.01 -7.36
C GLY A 64 3.56 -13.54 -6.03
N SER A 65 4.70 -14.21 -5.98
CA SER A 65 5.31 -14.68 -4.73
C SER A 65 5.85 -13.53 -3.90
N LEU A 66 5.84 -13.68 -2.57
CA LEU A 66 6.47 -12.75 -1.66
C LEU A 66 7.98 -13.00 -1.63
N ALA A 67 8.76 -11.92 -1.58
CA ALA A 67 10.22 -11.96 -1.49
C ALA A 67 10.72 -11.60 -0.08
N GLY A 68 9.81 -11.27 0.82
CA GLY A 68 10.10 -10.84 2.18
C GLY A 68 9.51 -9.48 2.49
N HIS A 69 9.81 -9.00 3.69
CA HIS A 69 9.42 -7.67 4.16
C HIS A 69 10.63 -6.91 4.73
N SER A 70 10.49 -5.60 4.85
CA SER A 70 11.50 -4.73 5.48
C SER A 70 10.81 -3.84 6.50
N GLU A 71 11.27 -3.94 7.75
CA GLU A 71 10.78 -3.16 8.89
C GLU A 71 11.65 -1.94 9.16
N ASP A 72 12.91 -1.97 8.70
CA ASP A 72 13.85 -0.89 8.93
C ASP A 72 13.52 0.32 8.07
N ALA A 73 13.46 1.49 8.70
CA ALA A 73 13.31 2.75 7.99
C ALA A 73 14.59 3.10 7.23
N GLY A 74 14.43 3.58 6.00
CA GLY A 74 15.56 4.00 5.17
C GLY A 74 15.41 3.59 3.71
N PHE A 75 16.53 3.64 3.00
CA PHE A 75 16.59 3.23 1.60
C PHE A 75 17.01 1.77 1.49
N HIS A 76 16.25 1.02 0.71
CA HIS A 76 16.46 -0.39 0.47
C HIS A 76 16.56 -0.69 -1.02
N TRP A 77 17.23 -1.79 -1.34
CA TRP A 77 17.37 -2.28 -2.70
C TRP A 77 16.30 -3.32 -3.01
N LYS A 78 15.77 -3.23 -4.22
CA LYS A 78 14.88 -4.25 -4.79
C LYS A 78 15.26 -4.49 -6.24
N THR A 79 14.82 -5.60 -6.80
CA THR A 79 14.94 -5.79 -8.25
C THR A 79 13.91 -4.91 -8.99
N PRO A 80 14.23 -4.41 -10.19
CA PRO A 80 13.38 -3.43 -10.88
C PRO A 80 11.99 -3.95 -11.24
N TRP A 81 11.80 -5.26 -11.31
CA TRP A 81 10.52 -5.93 -11.57
C TRP A 81 9.71 -6.23 -10.31
N GLN A 82 10.29 -6.07 -9.13
CA GLN A 82 9.58 -6.21 -7.86
C GLN A 82 8.71 -4.99 -7.57
N SER A 83 7.55 -5.22 -6.98
CA SER A 83 6.67 -4.20 -6.45
C SER A 83 6.74 -4.18 -4.93
N VAL A 84 6.69 -2.98 -4.35
CA VAL A 84 6.69 -2.75 -2.91
C VAL A 84 5.30 -2.29 -2.50
N ILE A 85 4.76 -2.92 -1.49
CA ILE A 85 3.49 -2.57 -0.85
C ILE A 85 3.81 -2.14 0.56
N LYS A 86 3.39 -0.93 0.94
CA LYS A 86 3.64 -0.37 2.26
C LYS A 86 2.40 -0.50 3.13
N TYR A 87 2.64 -0.81 4.40
CA TYR A 87 1.66 -0.82 5.47
C TYR A 87 2.07 0.17 6.54
N ASP A 88 1.13 0.95 7.03
CA ASP A 88 1.33 1.83 8.17
C ASP A 88 1.12 1.02 9.45
N THR A 89 2.18 0.90 10.25
CA THR A 89 2.17 0.15 11.53
C THR A 89 1.86 1.03 12.72
N ARG A 90 1.80 2.35 12.50
CA ARG A 90 1.42 3.32 13.52
C ARG A 90 -0.04 3.13 13.94
N ASN A 91 -0.44 3.90 14.94
CA ASN A 91 -1.83 3.92 15.38
C ASN A 91 -2.74 4.49 14.28
N ASN A 92 -3.51 3.61 13.65
CA ASN A 92 -4.46 3.94 12.60
C ASN A 92 -5.86 4.12 13.20
N LEU A 93 -6.57 5.13 12.72
CA LEU A 93 -7.88 5.50 13.21
C LEU A 93 -8.95 5.20 12.15
N ILE A 94 -10.03 4.55 12.57
CA ILE A 94 -11.22 4.32 11.75
C ILE A 94 -12.39 4.99 12.44
N ASN A 95 -13.12 5.85 11.71
CA ASN A 95 -14.23 6.63 12.23
C ASN A 95 -15.53 6.29 11.51
N PHE A 96 -16.60 6.07 12.27
CA PHE A 96 -17.97 5.91 11.80
C PHE A 96 -18.84 6.94 12.49
N TYR A 97 -19.09 8.09 11.83
CA TYR A 97 -19.83 9.21 12.40
C TYR A 97 -21.02 9.61 11.52
N LYS A 98 -21.98 10.30 12.14
CA LYS A 98 -23.14 10.87 11.46
C LYS A 98 -22.73 11.91 10.42
N ASP A 99 -21.77 12.75 10.81
CA ASP A 99 -21.31 13.85 9.96
C ASP A 99 -19.98 13.45 9.29
N THR A 100 -20.04 13.21 7.98
CA THR A 100 -18.86 12.88 7.18
C THR A 100 -17.89 14.05 7.01
N ASP A 101 -18.32 15.27 7.37
CA ASP A 101 -17.47 16.47 7.34
C ASP A 101 -16.56 16.60 8.57
N TYR A 102 -16.75 15.79 9.60
CA TYR A 102 -15.78 15.65 10.67
C TYR A 102 -14.52 14.95 10.15
N LYS A 103 -13.68 15.73 9.52
CA LYS A 103 -12.32 15.33 9.19
C LYS A 103 -11.49 15.30 10.47
N TYR A 104 -11.54 14.17 11.18
CA TYR A 104 -10.50 13.90 12.16
C TYR A 104 -9.19 13.67 11.39
N ASP A 105 -8.23 14.54 11.62
CA ASP A 105 -6.89 14.40 11.07
C ASP A 105 -6.33 13.01 11.43
N GLY A 106 -6.12 12.18 10.40
CA GLY A 106 -5.45 10.90 10.52
C GLY A 106 -6.30 9.63 10.39
N GLY A 107 -7.61 9.71 10.13
CA GLY A 107 -8.43 8.52 9.91
C GLY A 107 -8.15 7.84 8.56
N SER A 108 -7.82 6.55 8.56
CA SER A 108 -7.57 5.77 7.34
C SER A 108 -8.84 5.29 6.64
N ALA A 109 -9.97 5.27 7.34
CA ALA A 109 -11.29 4.96 6.80
C ALA A 109 -12.36 5.76 7.51
N VAL A 110 -13.35 6.23 6.74
CA VAL A 110 -14.52 6.96 7.24
C VAL A 110 -15.77 6.28 6.70
N GLY A 111 -16.74 6.05 7.55
CA GLY A 111 -18.01 5.43 7.19
C GLY A 111 -19.18 6.06 7.91
N LYS A 112 -20.40 5.75 7.44
CA LYS A 112 -21.63 6.16 8.13
C LYS A 112 -21.74 5.48 9.50
N GLN A 113 -22.47 6.10 10.42
CA GLN A 113 -22.84 5.54 11.72
C GLN A 113 -23.24 4.06 11.63
N VAL A 114 -23.03 3.35 12.70
CA VAL A 114 -23.42 1.95 12.79
C VAL A 114 -24.84 1.90 13.34
N ALA A 115 -25.79 1.48 12.48
CA ALA A 115 -27.15 1.22 12.90
C ALA A 115 -27.21 -0.08 13.71
N VAL A 116 -27.72 -0.02 14.91
CA VAL A 116 -27.87 -1.14 15.84
C VAL A 116 -29.31 -1.24 16.31
N ASN A 117 -29.72 -2.44 16.72
CA ASN A 117 -31.02 -2.67 17.35
C ASN A 117 -30.79 -3.19 18.77
N ASP A 118 -31.56 -2.70 19.71
CA ASP A 118 -31.56 -3.22 21.06
C ASP A 118 -32.37 -4.53 21.18
N ARG A 119 -32.38 -5.11 22.38
CA ARG A 119 -33.14 -6.33 22.68
C ARG A 119 -34.65 -6.14 22.51
N SER A 120 -35.17 -4.92 22.69
CA SER A 120 -36.58 -4.58 22.53
C SER A 120 -37.01 -4.34 21.09
N GLY A 121 -36.03 -4.29 20.15
CA GLY A 121 -36.24 -3.98 18.74
C GLY A 121 -36.20 -2.49 18.42
N ALA A 122 -35.86 -1.62 19.38
CA ALA A 122 -35.64 -0.21 19.10
C ALA A 122 -34.32 -0.02 18.33
N SER A 123 -34.35 0.84 17.31
CA SER A 123 -33.17 1.15 16.47
C SER A 123 -32.45 2.40 16.98
N ALA A 124 -31.13 2.34 17.01
CA ALA A 124 -30.28 3.46 17.33
C ALA A 124 -29.10 3.53 16.35
N ASP A 125 -28.63 4.73 16.05
CA ASP A 125 -27.39 4.95 15.30
C ASP A 125 -26.30 5.36 16.28
N ILE A 126 -25.18 4.64 16.28
CA ILE A 126 -24.05 4.90 17.16
C ILE A 126 -22.85 5.39 16.38
N ASP A 127 -22.15 6.37 16.96
CA ASP A 127 -20.84 6.81 16.52
C ASP A 127 -19.77 5.90 17.11
N VAL A 128 -18.91 5.36 16.28
CA VAL A 128 -17.85 4.44 16.70
C VAL A 128 -16.51 4.89 16.14
N GLN A 129 -15.51 4.87 17.02
CA GLN A 129 -14.11 5.11 16.66
C GLN A 129 -13.28 3.93 17.10
N VAL A 130 -12.44 3.43 16.21
CA VAL A 130 -11.53 2.31 16.48
C VAL A 130 -10.12 2.71 16.17
N ASN A 131 -9.22 2.49 17.12
CA ASN A 131 -7.78 2.61 16.96
C ASN A 131 -7.19 1.21 16.82
N TYR A 132 -6.34 1.03 15.82
CA TYR A 132 -5.60 -0.20 15.65
C TYR A 132 -4.17 0.08 15.19
N SER A 133 -3.25 -0.80 15.54
CA SER A 133 -1.89 -0.82 15.03
C SER A 133 -1.61 -2.18 14.40
N LEU A 134 -0.79 -2.19 13.36
CA LEU A 134 -0.37 -3.43 12.71
C LEU A 134 0.97 -3.89 13.29
N ASP A 135 1.07 -5.19 13.54
CA ASP A 135 2.35 -5.80 13.88
C ASP A 135 3.18 -5.91 12.58
N PRO A 136 4.37 -5.30 12.51
CA PRO A 136 5.24 -5.37 11.35
C PRO A 136 5.53 -6.80 10.90
N SER A 137 5.74 -7.72 11.83
CA SER A 137 6.03 -9.13 11.55
C SER A 137 4.88 -9.87 10.85
N ALA A 138 3.64 -9.40 11.02
CA ALA A 138 2.45 -9.97 10.39
C ALA A 138 2.16 -9.41 8.98
N ALA A 139 2.97 -8.49 8.47
CA ALA A 139 2.70 -7.77 7.22
C ALA A 139 2.60 -8.70 6.00
N GLU A 140 3.44 -9.74 5.92
CA GLU A 140 3.39 -10.73 4.83
C GLU A 140 2.09 -11.54 4.87
N TYR A 141 1.66 -11.96 6.06
CA TYR A 141 0.42 -12.68 6.25
C TYR A 141 -0.79 -11.80 5.86
N LEU A 142 -0.80 -10.55 6.34
CA LEU A 142 -1.85 -9.59 5.98
C LEU A 142 -1.94 -9.36 4.48
N TYR A 143 -0.78 -9.29 3.81
CA TYR A 143 -0.79 -9.14 2.36
C TYR A 143 -1.31 -10.38 1.65
N SER A 144 -0.96 -11.59 2.09
CA SER A 144 -1.41 -12.83 1.47
C SER A 144 -2.92 -13.05 1.59
N GLU A 145 -3.51 -12.68 2.74
CA GLU A 145 -4.93 -12.90 3.01
C GLU A 145 -5.83 -11.76 2.53
N TYR A 146 -5.40 -10.51 2.74
CA TYR A 146 -6.26 -9.33 2.55
C TYR A 146 -5.77 -8.37 1.47
N GLY A 147 -4.56 -8.53 0.98
CA GLY A 147 -3.95 -7.64 -0.01
C GLY A 147 -3.50 -6.32 0.60
N LYS A 148 -4.00 -5.19 0.12
CA LYS A 148 -3.58 -3.86 0.62
C LYS A 148 -4.25 -3.54 1.97
N GLN A 149 -3.57 -2.72 2.79
CA GLN A 149 -4.09 -2.24 4.08
C GLN A 149 -5.50 -1.62 3.97
N GLN A 150 -5.75 -0.85 2.94
CA GLN A 150 -7.06 -0.24 2.73
C GLN A 150 -8.16 -1.29 2.53
N THR A 151 -7.88 -2.36 1.81
CA THR A 151 -8.83 -3.47 1.61
C THR A 151 -9.10 -4.20 2.92
N PHE A 152 -8.06 -4.48 3.71
CA PHE A 152 -8.18 -5.05 5.05
C PHE A 152 -9.06 -4.19 5.96
N THR A 153 -8.79 -2.88 6.01
CA THR A 153 -9.53 -1.94 6.85
C THR A 153 -11.00 -1.83 6.45
N GLN A 154 -11.28 -1.66 5.16
CA GLN A 154 -12.64 -1.43 4.66
C GLN A 154 -13.49 -2.70 4.65
N ASN A 155 -12.94 -3.83 4.22
CA ASN A 155 -13.72 -5.03 4.01
C ASN A 155 -13.75 -5.95 5.24
N TYR A 156 -12.70 -5.92 6.06
CA TYR A 156 -12.59 -6.80 7.22
C TYR A 156 -12.92 -6.07 8.51
N ILE A 157 -12.11 -5.10 8.92
CA ILE A 157 -12.31 -4.41 10.21
C ILE A 157 -13.67 -3.72 10.26
N SER A 158 -14.07 -3.02 9.19
CA SER A 158 -15.34 -2.29 9.15
C SER A 158 -16.56 -3.21 9.22
N ASN A 159 -16.50 -4.37 8.56
CA ASN A 159 -17.62 -5.32 8.59
C ASN A 159 -17.71 -6.05 9.93
N ASP A 160 -16.57 -6.48 10.46
CA ASP A 160 -16.49 -7.15 11.74
C ASP A 160 -16.98 -6.25 12.87
N LEU A 161 -16.51 -4.99 12.89
CA LEU A 161 -16.96 -3.97 13.83
C LEU A 161 -18.48 -3.81 13.82
N ARG A 162 -19.08 -3.69 12.62
CA ARG A 162 -20.54 -3.54 12.51
C ARG A 162 -21.29 -4.76 12.99
N SER A 163 -20.76 -5.96 12.74
CA SER A 163 -21.40 -7.19 13.20
C SER A 163 -21.31 -7.34 14.72
N VAL A 164 -20.16 -7.06 15.31
CA VAL A 164 -19.95 -7.08 16.77
C VAL A 164 -20.80 -6.02 17.46
N ALA A 165 -20.84 -4.79 16.93
CA ALA A 165 -21.66 -3.73 17.47
C ALA A 165 -23.15 -4.11 17.52
N ARG A 166 -23.68 -4.72 16.45
CA ARG A 166 -25.06 -5.20 16.41
C ARG A 166 -25.31 -6.36 17.34
N GLU A 167 -24.39 -7.30 17.42
CA GLU A 167 -24.50 -8.43 18.34
C GLU A 167 -24.53 -7.97 19.81
N GLN A 168 -23.64 -7.07 20.17
CA GLN A 168 -23.56 -6.59 21.55
C GLN A 168 -24.76 -5.72 21.91
N SER A 169 -25.21 -4.84 21.04
CA SER A 169 -26.38 -3.99 21.29
C SER A 169 -27.66 -4.83 21.50
N GLY A 170 -27.84 -5.92 20.75
CA GLY A 170 -28.99 -6.84 20.91
C GLY A 170 -29.05 -7.57 22.26
N ARG A 171 -28.00 -7.48 23.08
CA ARG A 171 -27.96 -8.09 24.43
C ARG A 171 -28.53 -7.19 25.53
N PHE A 172 -28.64 -5.87 25.26
CA PHE A 172 -29.04 -4.86 26.23
C PHE A 172 -30.34 -4.18 25.81
N ASP A 173 -31.11 -3.73 26.80
CA ASP A 173 -32.25 -2.84 26.56
C ASP A 173 -31.76 -1.39 26.54
N THR A 174 -32.44 -0.53 25.75
CA THR A 174 -32.08 0.91 25.61
C THR A 174 -31.94 1.62 26.94
N LEU A 175 -32.80 1.27 27.94
CA LEU A 175 -32.74 1.84 29.29
C LEU A 175 -31.49 1.45 30.08
N THR A 176 -30.79 0.42 29.68
CA THR A 176 -29.53 -0.05 30.33
C THR A 176 -28.30 0.47 29.61
N MET A 177 -28.45 1.00 28.36
CA MET A 177 -27.37 1.60 27.60
C MET A 177 -27.16 3.10 27.85
N LEU A 178 -28.18 3.77 28.43
CA LEU A 178 -28.14 5.20 28.85
C LEU A 178 -27.72 5.36 30.31
#